data_737f05bd3aa274b8e32b780476c69734
#
_entry.id   737f05bd3aa274b8e32b780476c69734
#
_cell.length_a   1.000
_cell.length_b   1.000
_cell.length_c   1.000
_cell.angle_alpha   90.00
_cell.angle_beta   90.00
_cell.angle_gamma   90.00
#
_symmetry.space_group_name_H-M   'P 1'
#
loop_
_entity.id
_entity.type
_entity.pdbx_description
1 polymer ?
#
loop_
_entity_poly.entity_id
_entity_poly.type
_entity_poly.pdbx_seq_one_letter_code
_entity_poly.pdbx_strand_id
1 'polypeptide(L)'
;YKKDKTWSFWKVVNHNFDDCVKKSWKNFSINIPKKTNHLECVNYPYQSVDSGLFYEKINNKLKENKNISFFKDISEINPKNSFVFNSVPSIKKDHLNLWQHFCGVEIETQNDFFDDEIFNLMDFDCDQRESVHFFYTLPYSKTSALVETTWLSKMNDNSQKDYDNQIKDYIENHLNLKNYKIIYKEEGAIPLFYPSYKIEKNKINIGTAGGMTRLSTGYTFLNIQEHSKYICKNIENISTAKKFEIDKKYQFLDNIFLRVLNENPKMMPNIFFKMFKSSPKTVIKFLSNKSNFFEDLSIILKMPKMTFIKALFY
;
A
#
# COMPACT_ATOMS: atom_id res chain seq x y z
N TYR A 1 0.71 22.68 0.08
CA TYR A 1 0.66 21.40 -0.66
C TYR A 1 -0.78 20.93 -0.69
N LYS A 2 -1.24 20.47 -1.86
CA LYS A 2 -2.57 19.86 -2.01
C LYS A 2 -2.46 18.37 -1.70
N LYS A 3 -3.53 17.77 -1.21
CA LYS A 3 -3.72 16.32 -1.13
C LYS A 3 -3.47 15.72 -2.52
N ASP A 4 -2.62 14.72 -2.61
CA ASP A 4 -2.30 14.02 -3.86
C ASP A 4 -2.50 12.51 -3.76
N LYS A 5 -2.46 11.95 -2.55
CA LYS A 5 -2.61 10.53 -2.27
C LYS A 5 -3.31 10.27 -0.94
N THR A 6 -3.92 9.12 -0.86
CA THR A 6 -4.46 8.55 0.37
C THR A 6 -3.53 7.45 0.85
N TRP A 7 -3.02 7.56 2.08
CA TRP A 7 -2.17 6.52 2.66
C TRP A 7 -2.93 5.77 3.74
N SER A 8 -3.15 4.50 3.52
CA SER A 8 -3.90 3.68 4.46
C SER A 8 -3.09 2.47 4.90
N PHE A 9 -3.15 2.15 6.20
CA PHE A 9 -2.37 1.10 6.82
C PHE A 9 -2.97 0.64 8.16
N TRP A 10 -2.59 -0.56 8.61
CA TRP A 10 -2.90 -1.05 9.94
C TRP A 10 -1.99 -0.39 10.98
N LYS A 11 -2.55 0.22 12.03
CA LYS A 11 -1.78 0.83 13.13
C LYS A 11 -1.16 -0.25 14.02
N VAL A 12 -0.15 -0.96 13.51
CA VAL A 12 0.60 -1.98 14.26
C VAL A 12 1.74 -1.41 15.10
N VAL A 13 2.09 -0.17 14.88
CA VAL A 13 3.10 0.61 15.64
C VAL A 13 2.60 2.05 15.80
N ASN A 14 3.09 2.72 16.85
CA ASN A 14 2.81 4.15 17.04
C ASN A 14 3.60 4.99 16.04
N HIS A 15 2.96 6.01 15.52
CA HIS A 15 3.55 7.00 14.60
C HIS A 15 3.21 8.43 15.03
N ASN A 16 3.93 9.42 14.46
CA ASN A 16 3.82 10.82 14.86
C ASN A 16 2.79 11.61 14.04
N PHE A 17 1.85 10.94 13.38
CA PHE A 17 0.89 11.51 12.43
C PHE A 17 -0.56 11.15 12.76
N ASP A 18 -0.86 10.93 14.04
CA ASP A 18 -2.25 10.65 14.48
C ASP A 18 -3.18 11.84 14.20
N ASP A 19 -2.65 13.07 14.24
CA ASP A 19 -3.33 14.32 13.88
C ASP A 19 -3.57 14.52 12.37
N CYS A 20 -2.95 13.70 11.52
CA CYS A 20 -3.19 13.67 10.08
C CYS A 20 -4.13 12.53 9.67
N VAL A 21 -4.63 11.74 10.62
CA VAL A 21 -5.55 10.64 10.34
C VAL A 21 -6.94 11.17 10.04
N LYS A 22 -7.42 10.91 8.83
CA LYS A 22 -8.76 11.29 8.38
C LYS A 22 -9.85 10.41 9.00
N LYS A 23 -9.62 9.10 9.03
CA LYS A 23 -10.54 8.10 9.62
C LYS A 23 -9.76 6.90 10.11
N SER A 24 -10.33 6.22 11.10
CA SER A 24 -9.81 4.97 11.68
C SER A 24 -10.94 3.98 11.84
N TRP A 25 -10.80 2.77 11.29
CA TRP A 25 -11.83 1.73 11.34
C TRP A 25 -11.36 0.56 12.21
N LYS A 26 -12.33 -0.06 12.87
CA LYS A 26 -12.13 -1.29 13.66
C LYS A 26 -12.73 -2.52 13.01
N ASN A 27 -13.51 -2.33 11.94
CA ASN A 27 -14.16 -3.42 11.21
C ASN A 27 -13.88 -3.27 9.71
N PHE A 28 -13.78 -4.42 9.03
CA PHE A 28 -13.58 -4.46 7.59
C PHE A 28 -14.20 -5.70 6.95
N SER A 29 -14.35 -5.68 5.65
CA SER A 29 -14.80 -6.82 4.87
C SER A 29 -13.85 -7.20 3.75
N ILE A 30 -13.91 -8.47 3.36
CA ILE A 30 -13.33 -9.01 2.12
C ILE A 30 -14.44 -9.72 1.37
N ASN A 31 -14.60 -9.39 0.09
CA ASN A 31 -15.65 -9.97 -0.73
C ASN A 31 -15.06 -10.79 -1.89
N ILE A 32 -15.69 -11.91 -2.18
CA ILE A 32 -15.61 -12.64 -3.44
C ILE A 32 -17.03 -12.89 -3.93
N PRO A 33 -17.29 -13.25 -5.20
CA PRO A 33 -18.64 -13.50 -5.69
C PRO A 33 -19.47 -14.37 -4.73
N LYS A 34 -20.61 -13.82 -4.28
CA LYS A 34 -21.59 -14.47 -3.38
C LYS A 34 -21.10 -14.75 -1.95
N LYS A 35 -19.95 -14.23 -1.52
CA LYS A 35 -19.42 -14.46 -0.16
C LYS A 35 -18.72 -13.22 0.37
N THR A 36 -19.12 -12.80 1.56
CA THR A 36 -18.47 -11.74 2.33
C THR A 36 -17.92 -12.31 3.64
N ASN A 37 -16.73 -11.88 4.00
CA ASN A 37 -16.12 -12.15 5.31
C ASN A 37 -16.00 -10.83 6.07
N HIS A 38 -16.76 -10.68 7.15
CA HIS A 38 -16.69 -9.54 8.06
C HIS A 38 -15.70 -9.82 9.18
N LEU A 39 -14.83 -8.88 9.47
CA LEU A 39 -13.67 -9.05 10.32
C LEU A 39 -13.48 -7.84 11.24
N GLU A 40 -12.99 -8.07 12.44
CA GLU A 40 -12.63 -7.03 13.40
C GLU A 40 -11.12 -6.81 13.43
N CYS A 41 -10.71 -5.54 13.55
CA CYS A 41 -9.30 -5.15 13.70
C CYS A 41 -9.06 -4.23 14.91
N VAL A 42 -9.79 -4.45 15.99
CA VAL A 42 -9.76 -3.61 17.20
C VAL A 42 -8.35 -3.42 17.76
N ASN A 43 -7.50 -4.47 17.74
CA ASN A 43 -6.13 -4.40 18.23
C ASN A 43 -5.20 -3.57 17.35
N TYR A 44 -5.49 -3.50 16.06
CA TYR A 44 -4.72 -2.81 15.03
C TYR A 44 -5.69 -2.12 14.07
N PRO A 45 -6.25 -0.96 14.46
CA PRO A 45 -7.19 -0.25 13.60
C PRO A 45 -6.58 0.07 12.25
N TYR A 46 -7.40 0.04 11.21
CA TYR A 46 -6.99 0.53 9.90
C TYR A 46 -7.15 2.03 9.84
N GLN A 47 -6.11 2.74 9.44
CA GLN A 47 -6.09 4.20 9.42
C GLN A 47 -5.87 4.72 8.00
N SER A 48 -6.56 5.78 7.65
CA SER A 48 -6.33 6.57 6.45
C SER A 48 -5.77 7.93 6.83
N VAL A 49 -4.58 8.27 6.30
CA VAL A 49 -3.89 9.54 6.52
C VAL A 49 -4.12 10.44 5.31
N ASP A 50 -4.49 11.69 5.57
CA ASP A 50 -4.57 12.74 4.56
C ASP A 50 -3.17 13.27 4.24
N SER A 51 -2.74 13.13 2.97
CA SER A 51 -1.40 13.59 2.55
C SER A 51 -1.26 15.11 2.58
N GLY A 52 -2.34 15.86 2.40
CA GLY A 52 -2.31 17.33 2.50
C GLY A 52 -1.97 17.79 3.91
N LEU A 53 -2.66 17.25 4.92
CA LEU A 53 -2.38 17.52 6.34
C LEU A 53 -0.95 17.09 6.73
N PHE A 54 -0.52 15.92 6.24
CA PHE A 54 0.83 15.43 6.45
C PHE A 54 1.87 16.39 5.87
N TYR A 55 1.71 16.83 4.63
CA TYR A 55 2.63 17.76 3.99
C TYR A 55 2.64 19.12 4.69
N GLU A 56 1.48 19.62 5.09
CA GLU A 56 1.39 20.88 5.85
C GLU A 56 2.18 20.80 7.16
N LYS A 57 1.94 19.76 7.95
CA LYS A 57 2.64 19.52 9.21
C LYS A 57 4.16 19.45 9.04
N ILE A 58 4.64 18.69 8.04
CA ILE A 58 6.07 18.55 7.78
C ILE A 58 6.67 19.87 7.30
N ASN A 59 6.01 20.56 6.35
CA ASN A 59 6.51 21.84 5.84
C ASN A 59 6.61 22.92 6.90
N ASN A 60 5.64 23.01 7.81
CA ASN A 60 5.69 23.97 8.90
C ASN A 60 6.94 23.71 9.76
N LYS A 61 7.20 22.46 10.14
CA LYS A 61 8.42 22.10 10.88
C LYS A 61 9.72 22.38 10.12
N LEU A 62 9.74 22.16 8.81
CA LEU A 62 10.92 22.41 7.98
C LEU A 62 11.21 23.91 7.85
N LYS A 63 10.18 24.74 7.68
CA LYS A 63 10.31 26.20 7.57
C LYS A 63 10.82 26.86 8.85
N GLU A 64 10.51 26.30 10.01
CA GLU A 64 10.98 26.78 11.31
C GLU A 64 12.48 26.53 11.52
N ASN A 65 13.09 25.63 10.76
CA ASN A 65 14.49 25.26 10.92
C ASN A 65 15.39 26.03 9.95
N LYS A 66 16.18 26.99 10.49
CA LYS A 66 17.10 27.83 9.72
C LYS A 66 18.23 27.07 9.00
N ASN A 67 18.48 25.83 9.38
CA ASN A 67 19.51 24.99 8.76
C ASN A 67 19.00 24.21 7.54
N ILE A 68 17.74 24.42 7.12
CA ILE A 68 17.14 23.74 5.98
C ILE A 68 16.94 24.72 4.85
N SER A 69 17.44 24.36 3.67
CA SER A 69 17.25 25.11 2.41
C SER A 69 16.55 24.25 1.39
N PHE A 70 15.68 24.86 0.59
CA PHE A 70 14.95 24.20 -0.48
C PHE A 70 15.50 24.64 -1.83
N PHE A 71 15.81 23.68 -2.68
CA PHE A 71 16.31 23.90 -4.03
C PHE A 71 15.31 23.31 -5.04
N LYS A 72 15.17 23.95 -6.18
CA LYS A 72 14.30 23.46 -7.28
C LYS A 72 14.99 22.44 -8.15
N ASP A 73 16.30 22.58 -8.31
CA ASP A 73 17.10 21.72 -9.18
C ASP A 73 18.31 21.15 -8.39
N ILE A 74 18.62 19.88 -8.65
CA ILE A 74 19.75 19.21 -8.03
C ILE A 74 21.10 19.80 -8.48
N SER A 75 21.16 20.47 -9.63
CA SER A 75 22.36 21.17 -10.13
C SER A 75 22.79 22.33 -9.24
N GLU A 76 21.89 22.86 -8.41
CA GLU A 76 22.18 23.90 -7.42
C GLU A 76 22.99 23.37 -6.21
N ILE A 77 23.14 22.05 -6.09
CA ILE A 77 23.79 21.39 -4.98
C ILE A 77 25.08 20.74 -5.45
N ASN A 78 26.18 20.88 -4.69
CA ASN A 78 27.41 20.15 -4.93
C ASN A 78 27.38 18.77 -4.25
N PRO A 79 27.08 17.66 -4.97
CA PRO A 79 26.92 16.36 -4.36
C PRO A 79 28.24 15.74 -3.88
N LYS A 80 29.42 16.26 -4.31
CA LYS A 80 30.72 15.68 -3.92
C LYS A 80 31.05 15.83 -2.44
N ASN A 81 30.54 16.91 -1.83
CA ASN A 81 30.77 17.21 -0.41
C ASN A 81 29.52 16.98 0.47
N SER A 82 28.54 16.26 -0.05
CA SER A 82 27.24 16.07 0.60
C SER A 82 26.95 14.58 0.77
N PHE A 83 26.19 14.24 1.82
CA PHE A 83 25.58 12.94 1.93
C PHE A 83 24.15 13.01 1.37
N VAL A 84 23.79 12.11 0.47
CA VAL A 84 22.52 12.14 -0.28
C VAL A 84 21.55 11.08 0.21
N PHE A 85 20.37 11.50 0.62
CA PHE A 85 19.20 10.64 0.84
C PHE A 85 18.28 10.70 -0.38
N ASN A 86 18.30 9.66 -1.21
CA ASN A 86 17.60 9.63 -2.48
C ASN A 86 16.27 8.88 -2.38
N SER A 87 15.17 9.56 -2.62
CA SER A 87 13.81 8.96 -2.63
C SER A 87 13.29 8.61 -4.02
N VAL A 88 14.03 8.98 -5.09
CA VAL A 88 13.60 8.75 -6.47
C VAL A 88 14.00 7.33 -6.91
N PRO A 89 13.05 6.41 -7.14
CA PRO A 89 13.39 5.06 -7.55
C PRO A 89 13.89 5.01 -8.99
N SER A 90 14.98 4.29 -9.21
CA SER A 90 15.42 3.93 -10.54
C SER A 90 14.70 2.66 -11.00
N ILE A 91 13.71 2.82 -11.85
CA ILE A 91 12.89 1.72 -12.35
C ILE A 91 13.35 1.38 -13.77
N LYS A 92 13.87 0.16 -13.95
CA LYS A 92 14.06 -0.37 -15.30
C LYS A 92 12.68 -0.65 -15.90
N LYS A 93 12.44 -0.16 -17.10
CA LYS A 93 11.24 -0.50 -17.87
C LYS A 93 11.33 -1.98 -18.28
N ASP A 94 10.73 -2.83 -17.45
CA ASP A 94 10.53 -4.24 -17.75
C ASP A 94 9.03 -4.50 -17.74
N HIS A 95 8.50 -4.87 -18.91
CA HIS A 95 7.08 -5.17 -19.10
C HIS A 95 6.63 -6.45 -18.39
N LEU A 96 7.56 -7.23 -17.85
CA LEU A 96 7.27 -8.45 -17.10
C LEU A 96 6.98 -8.19 -15.63
N ASN A 97 7.36 -7.04 -15.10
CA ASN A 97 7.20 -6.71 -13.70
C ASN A 97 5.73 -6.48 -13.32
N LEU A 98 5.39 -6.98 -12.13
CA LEU A 98 4.07 -6.75 -11.53
C LEU A 98 4.03 -5.41 -10.79
N TRP A 99 2.89 -4.79 -10.83
CA TRP A 99 2.59 -3.53 -10.15
C TRP A 99 1.26 -3.65 -9.38
N GLN A 100 1.17 -2.94 -8.28
CA GLN A 100 -0.11 -2.53 -7.75
C GLN A 100 -0.40 -1.15 -8.33
N HIS A 101 -1.35 -1.07 -9.24
CA HIS A 101 -1.73 0.21 -9.83
C HIS A 101 -3.23 0.45 -9.63
N PHE A 102 -3.60 1.70 -9.49
CA PHE A 102 -4.92 2.05 -9.03
C PHE A 102 -5.37 3.43 -9.48
N CYS A 103 -6.69 3.62 -9.46
CA CYS A 103 -7.35 4.90 -9.55
C CYS A 103 -8.48 4.93 -8.51
N GLY A 104 -8.51 5.99 -7.70
CA GLY A 104 -9.52 6.21 -6.68
C GLY A 104 -10.24 7.53 -6.86
N VAL A 105 -11.53 7.54 -6.55
CA VAL A 105 -12.34 8.76 -6.45
C VAL A 105 -12.94 8.89 -5.07
N GLU A 106 -12.83 10.07 -4.47
CA GLU A 106 -13.61 10.40 -3.29
C GLU A 106 -14.94 10.99 -3.75
N ILE A 107 -16.02 10.39 -3.27
CA ILE A 107 -17.40 10.78 -3.65
C ILE A 107 -18.18 11.27 -2.44
N GLU A 108 -19.14 12.16 -2.70
CA GLU A 108 -20.12 12.65 -1.74
C GLU A 108 -21.54 12.38 -2.24
N THR A 109 -22.42 12.02 -1.30
CA THR A 109 -23.86 11.81 -1.50
C THR A 109 -24.65 12.84 -0.71
N GLN A 110 -25.88 13.12 -1.14
CA GLN A 110 -26.78 14.04 -0.42
C GLN A 110 -27.39 13.40 0.82
N ASN A 111 -27.60 12.08 0.80
CA ASN A 111 -28.21 11.32 1.89
C ASN A 111 -27.23 10.26 2.37
N ASP A 112 -27.46 9.75 3.59
CA ASP A 112 -26.73 8.62 4.16
C ASP A 112 -26.79 7.41 3.21
N PHE A 113 -25.64 6.89 2.86
CA PHE A 113 -25.48 5.73 1.97
C PHE A 113 -24.48 4.71 2.52
N PHE A 114 -23.37 5.16 3.09
CA PHE A 114 -22.29 4.28 3.55
C PHE A 114 -22.48 3.90 5.02
N ASP A 115 -22.07 2.66 5.36
CA ASP A 115 -21.75 2.30 6.74
C ASP A 115 -20.31 2.73 7.03
N ASP A 116 -20.12 3.82 7.78
CA ASP A 116 -18.81 4.40 8.03
C ASP A 116 -18.04 3.73 9.20
N GLU A 117 -18.61 2.70 9.80
CA GLU A 117 -17.95 1.86 10.80
C GLU A 117 -17.20 0.66 10.20
N ILE A 118 -17.49 0.30 8.95
CA ILE A 118 -16.86 -0.80 8.25
C ILE A 118 -16.30 -0.35 6.89
N PHE A 119 -15.06 -0.71 6.58
CA PHE A 119 -14.50 -0.49 5.24
C PHE A 119 -14.38 -1.82 4.48
N ASN A 120 -14.42 -1.74 3.14
CA ASN A 120 -14.15 -2.88 2.29
C ASN A 120 -12.68 -2.84 1.86
N LEU A 121 -11.88 -3.80 2.36
CA LEU A 121 -10.45 -3.88 2.06
C LEU A 121 -10.21 -4.41 0.65
N MET A 122 -10.97 -5.41 0.23
CA MET A 122 -10.86 -6.02 -1.09
C MET A 122 -12.21 -6.58 -1.51
N ASP A 123 -12.80 -6.02 -2.54
CA ASP A 123 -13.97 -6.56 -3.21
C ASP A 123 -13.56 -7.14 -4.56
N PHE A 124 -13.50 -8.47 -4.64
CA PHE A 124 -13.19 -9.20 -5.85
C PHE A 124 -14.41 -9.56 -6.68
N ASP A 125 -15.61 -9.10 -6.30
CA ASP A 125 -16.83 -9.29 -7.10
C ASP A 125 -16.90 -8.27 -8.24
N CYS A 126 -15.91 -8.35 -9.11
CA CYS A 126 -15.72 -7.49 -10.27
C CYS A 126 -14.98 -8.23 -11.38
N ASP A 127 -14.95 -7.65 -12.58
CA ASP A 127 -14.27 -8.24 -13.74
C ASP A 127 -12.75 -8.34 -13.53
N GLN A 128 -12.22 -9.55 -13.49
CA GLN A 128 -10.80 -9.84 -13.23
C GLN A 128 -9.90 -9.71 -14.46
N ARG A 129 -10.41 -9.71 -15.67
CA ARG A 129 -9.68 -9.59 -16.95
C ARG A 129 -8.38 -10.40 -17.03
N GLU A 130 -8.42 -11.65 -16.55
CA GLU A 130 -7.25 -12.56 -16.48
C GLU A 130 -6.10 -12.09 -15.57
N SER A 131 -6.34 -11.09 -14.73
CA SER A 131 -5.40 -10.54 -13.76
C SER A 131 -5.98 -10.61 -12.34
N VAL A 132 -5.46 -9.82 -11.40
CA VAL A 132 -6.06 -9.68 -10.07
C VAL A 132 -6.58 -8.26 -9.94
N HIS A 133 -7.88 -8.14 -9.83
CA HIS A 133 -8.60 -6.88 -9.72
C HIS A 133 -9.53 -6.88 -8.51
N PHE A 134 -9.56 -5.79 -7.78
CA PHE A 134 -10.51 -5.60 -6.70
C PHE A 134 -10.85 -4.12 -6.53
N PHE A 135 -12.00 -3.87 -5.93
CA PHE A 135 -12.34 -2.55 -5.44
C PHE A 135 -12.03 -2.43 -3.96
N TYR A 136 -11.64 -1.22 -3.59
CA TYR A 136 -11.33 -0.81 -2.24
C TYR A 136 -12.24 0.36 -1.88
N THR A 137 -12.97 0.26 -0.77
CA THR A 137 -13.93 1.31 -0.37
C THR A 137 -13.67 1.74 1.07
N LEU A 138 -13.34 3.02 1.25
CA LEU A 138 -13.09 3.65 2.54
C LEU A 138 -14.17 4.68 2.85
N PRO A 139 -15.21 4.36 3.60
CA PRO A 139 -16.23 5.31 3.99
C PRO A 139 -15.71 6.22 5.11
N TYR A 140 -15.52 7.49 4.80
CA TYR A 140 -15.07 8.51 5.76
C TYR A 140 -16.22 9.00 6.64
N SER A 141 -17.43 9.00 6.10
CA SER A 141 -18.69 9.29 6.78
C SER A 141 -19.81 8.53 6.10
N LYS A 142 -21.03 8.64 6.62
CA LYS A 142 -22.22 8.06 5.98
C LYS A 142 -22.50 8.61 4.58
N THR A 143 -21.98 9.80 4.26
CA THR A 143 -22.20 10.49 2.99
C THR A 143 -20.93 10.64 2.15
N SER A 144 -19.79 10.14 2.57
CA SER A 144 -18.52 10.30 1.82
C SER A 144 -17.66 9.05 1.91
N ALA A 145 -17.11 8.62 0.76
CA ALA A 145 -16.18 7.50 0.70
C ALA A 145 -15.15 7.68 -0.43
N LEU A 146 -13.95 7.10 -0.24
CA LEU A 146 -13.05 6.77 -1.33
C LEU A 146 -13.50 5.42 -1.93
N VAL A 147 -13.66 5.39 -3.25
CA VAL A 147 -13.87 4.15 -4.02
C VAL A 147 -12.73 4.04 -5.02
N GLU A 148 -11.97 2.95 -4.94
CA GLU A 148 -10.74 2.77 -5.72
C GLU A 148 -10.78 1.44 -6.46
N THR A 149 -10.49 1.47 -7.78
CA THR A 149 -10.17 0.29 -8.58
C THR A 149 -8.68 0.01 -8.43
N THR A 150 -8.32 -1.21 -8.04
CA THR A 150 -6.94 -1.62 -7.78
C THR A 150 -6.62 -2.91 -8.52
N TRP A 151 -5.49 -2.91 -9.20
CA TRP A 151 -4.98 -4.03 -9.99
C TRP A 151 -3.63 -4.51 -9.46
N LEU A 152 -3.45 -5.81 -9.40
CA LEU A 152 -2.14 -6.44 -9.24
C LEU A 152 -1.79 -7.12 -10.57
N SER A 153 -1.16 -6.38 -11.47
CA SER A 153 -0.92 -6.81 -12.84
C SER A 153 0.31 -6.15 -13.47
N LYS A 154 0.56 -6.47 -14.72
CA LYS A 154 1.56 -5.79 -15.54
C LYS A 154 0.99 -4.47 -16.07
N MET A 155 1.82 -3.44 -16.21
CA MET A 155 1.40 -2.12 -16.69
C MET A 155 1.03 -2.08 -18.18
N ASN A 156 0.98 -3.21 -18.87
CA ASN A 156 0.63 -3.34 -20.29
C ASN A 156 -0.72 -4.01 -20.57
N ASP A 157 -1.53 -4.25 -19.55
CA ASP A 157 -2.80 -4.99 -19.68
C ASP A 157 -4.03 -4.15 -20.06
N ASN A 158 -3.84 -2.89 -20.44
CA ASN A 158 -4.89 -1.93 -20.81
C ASN A 158 -5.90 -1.55 -19.69
N SER A 159 -5.79 -2.11 -18.49
CA SER A 159 -6.71 -1.77 -17.38
C SER A 159 -6.67 -0.29 -17.02
N GLN A 160 -5.51 0.36 -17.14
CA GLN A 160 -5.33 1.78 -16.84
C GLN A 160 -6.17 2.71 -17.73
N LYS A 161 -6.40 2.34 -19.00
CA LYS A 161 -7.15 3.17 -19.95
C LYS A 161 -8.63 3.24 -19.65
N ASP A 162 -9.11 2.41 -18.74
CA ASP A 162 -10.51 2.17 -18.49
C ASP A 162 -10.92 2.40 -17.01
N TYR A 163 -10.05 2.99 -16.21
CA TYR A 163 -10.32 3.22 -14.79
C TYR A 163 -11.64 3.96 -14.54
N ASP A 164 -11.92 5.01 -15.29
CA ASP A 164 -13.13 5.82 -15.08
C ASP A 164 -14.40 5.01 -15.32
N ASN A 165 -14.42 4.15 -16.35
CA ASN A 165 -15.56 3.28 -16.62
C ASN A 165 -15.70 2.20 -15.56
N GLN A 166 -14.57 1.60 -15.09
CA GLN A 166 -14.58 0.60 -14.01
C GLN A 166 -15.17 1.19 -12.73
N ILE A 167 -14.71 2.38 -12.32
CA ILE A 167 -15.18 3.07 -11.12
C ILE A 167 -16.65 3.42 -11.25
N LYS A 168 -17.05 3.98 -12.39
CA LYS A 168 -18.45 4.34 -12.66
C LYS A 168 -19.36 3.11 -12.60
N ASP A 169 -18.97 2.02 -13.28
CA ASP A 169 -19.75 0.78 -13.29
C ASP A 169 -19.89 0.20 -11.87
N TYR A 170 -18.81 0.16 -11.11
CA TYR A 170 -18.83 -0.32 -9.72
C TYR A 170 -19.74 0.54 -8.85
N ILE A 171 -19.63 1.86 -8.90
CA ILE A 171 -20.48 2.76 -8.11
C ILE A 171 -21.94 2.65 -8.52
N GLU A 172 -22.22 2.72 -9.82
CA GLU A 172 -23.60 2.83 -10.31
C GLU A 172 -24.33 1.48 -10.38
N ASN A 173 -23.66 0.38 -10.68
CA ASN A 173 -24.28 -0.91 -10.92
C ASN A 173 -24.02 -1.92 -9.79
N HIS A 174 -22.82 -1.93 -9.20
CA HIS A 174 -22.52 -2.83 -8.09
C HIS A 174 -22.99 -2.26 -6.75
N LEU A 175 -22.64 -1.01 -6.42
CA LEU A 175 -23.12 -0.35 -5.22
C LEU A 175 -24.57 0.20 -5.34
N ASN A 176 -25.13 0.26 -6.57
CA ASN A 176 -26.42 0.85 -6.86
C ASN A 176 -26.56 2.34 -6.44
N LEU A 177 -25.49 3.09 -6.46
CA LEU A 177 -25.46 4.51 -6.13
C LEU A 177 -25.48 5.35 -7.41
N LYS A 178 -26.59 6.06 -7.66
CA LYS A 178 -26.78 6.86 -8.91
C LYS A 178 -26.51 8.36 -8.71
N ASN A 179 -26.74 8.88 -7.50
CA ASN A 179 -26.65 10.32 -7.21
C ASN A 179 -25.43 10.57 -6.29
N TYR A 180 -24.33 10.93 -6.89
CA TYR A 180 -23.10 11.25 -6.18
C TYR A 180 -22.31 12.35 -6.92
N LYS A 181 -21.40 12.99 -6.21
CA LYS A 181 -20.46 13.98 -6.74
C LYS A 181 -19.03 13.50 -6.48
N ILE A 182 -18.20 13.49 -7.50
CA ILE A 182 -16.76 13.27 -7.32
C ILE A 182 -16.12 14.58 -6.85
N ILE A 183 -15.46 14.54 -5.68
CA ILE A 183 -14.81 15.70 -5.08
C ILE A 183 -13.28 15.64 -5.14
N TYR A 184 -12.72 14.45 -5.36
CA TYR A 184 -11.29 14.23 -5.48
C TYR A 184 -11.01 12.98 -6.30
N LYS A 185 -9.90 12.97 -7.04
CA LYS A 185 -9.41 11.83 -7.80
C LYS A 185 -7.92 11.64 -7.57
N GLU A 186 -7.47 10.41 -7.43
CA GLU A 186 -6.07 10.02 -7.35
C GLU A 186 -5.76 8.83 -8.24
N GLU A 187 -4.53 8.75 -8.73
CA GLU A 187 -4.01 7.61 -9.48
C GLU A 187 -2.59 7.30 -9.02
N GLY A 188 -2.23 6.03 -9.02
CA GLY A 188 -0.89 5.65 -8.61
C GLY A 188 -0.48 4.26 -9.08
N ALA A 189 0.82 4.01 -8.99
CA ALA A 189 1.40 2.71 -9.23
C ALA A 189 2.54 2.44 -8.25
N ILE A 190 2.48 1.29 -7.59
CA ILE A 190 3.47 0.82 -6.63
C ILE A 190 4.19 -0.38 -7.24
N PRO A 191 5.53 -0.34 -7.40
CA PRO A 191 6.26 -1.49 -7.92
C PRO A 191 6.21 -2.65 -6.93
N LEU A 192 5.81 -3.84 -7.41
CA LEU A 192 5.88 -5.09 -6.64
C LEU A 192 7.21 -5.81 -6.91
N PHE A 193 8.27 -5.04 -7.06
CA PHE A 193 9.65 -5.48 -7.24
C PHE A 193 10.60 -4.43 -6.66
N TYR A 194 11.82 -4.84 -6.34
CA TYR A 194 12.79 -3.90 -5.81
C TYR A 194 13.40 -3.05 -6.93
N PRO A 195 13.38 -1.71 -6.79
CA PRO A 195 14.07 -0.82 -7.73
C PRO A 195 15.56 -1.14 -7.79
N SER A 196 16.15 -1.01 -8.97
CA SER A 196 17.60 -1.14 -9.11
C SER A 196 18.28 0.09 -8.52
N TYR A 197 19.41 -0.12 -7.83
CA TYR A 197 20.23 0.98 -7.34
C TYR A 197 21.71 0.66 -7.47
N LYS A 198 22.53 1.71 -7.63
CA LYS A 198 23.96 1.62 -7.50
C LYS A 198 24.35 1.96 -6.06
N ILE A 199 25.27 1.18 -5.51
CA ILE A 199 25.87 1.48 -4.21
C ILE A 199 26.88 2.62 -4.40
N GLU A 200 26.63 3.74 -3.74
CA GLU A 200 27.50 4.90 -3.74
C GLU A 200 27.89 5.24 -2.30
N LYS A 201 29.16 5.59 -2.06
CA LYS A 201 29.68 5.79 -0.70
C LYS A 201 28.93 6.86 0.11
N ASN A 202 28.47 7.91 -0.56
CA ASN A 202 27.83 9.07 0.09
C ASN A 202 26.34 9.16 -0.22
N LYS A 203 25.69 8.00 -0.49
CA LYS A 203 24.27 7.99 -0.87
C LYS A 203 23.54 6.80 -0.26
N ILE A 204 22.38 7.09 0.30
CA ILE A 204 21.41 6.08 0.75
C ILE A 204 20.08 6.31 0.05
N ASN A 205 19.52 5.25 -0.52
CA ASN A 205 18.17 5.28 -1.05
C ASN A 205 17.17 5.12 0.11
N ILE A 206 16.10 5.94 0.09
CA ILE A 206 15.04 5.95 1.09
C ILE A 206 13.67 5.73 0.42
N GLY A 207 12.65 5.46 1.21
CA GLY A 207 11.30 5.23 0.68
C GLY A 207 11.24 4.04 -0.27
N THR A 208 10.46 4.14 -1.34
CA THR A 208 10.36 3.12 -2.38
C THR A 208 11.71 2.84 -3.04
N ALA A 209 12.53 3.87 -3.29
CA ALA A 209 13.88 3.70 -3.82
C ALA A 209 14.79 2.89 -2.89
N GLY A 210 14.56 2.97 -1.58
CA GLY A 210 15.29 2.22 -0.56
C GLY A 210 14.76 0.81 -0.30
N GLY A 211 13.73 0.36 -1.04
CA GLY A 211 13.12 -0.96 -0.85
C GLY A 211 12.20 -1.06 0.36
N MET A 212 11.60 0.06 0.79
CA MET A 212 10.71 0.09 1.96
C MET A 212 9.29 -0.40 1.65
N THR A 213 8.98 -0.72 0.41
CA THR A 213 7.70 -1.30 0.02
C THR A 213 7.68 -2.80 0.31
N ARG A 214 6.68 -3.29 1.05
CA ARG A 214 6.38 -4.70 1.17
C ARG A 214 5.78 -5.21 -0.14
N LEU A 215 6.49 -6.07 -0.87
CA LEU A 215 6.14 -6.40 -2.25
C LEU A 215 4.81 -7.13 -2.41
N SER A 216 4.38 -7.92 -1.42
CA SER A 216 3.09 -8.64 -1.47
C SER A 216 1.88 -7.78 -1.12
N THR A 217 2.07 -6.57 -0.57
CA THR A 217 0.97 -5.74 -0.04
C THR A 217 0.99 -4.29 -0.51
N GLY A 218 2.10 -3.82 -1.09
CA GLY A 218 2.31 -2.40 -1.38
C GLY A 218 2.53 -1.52 -0.15
N TYR A 219 2.46 -2.06 1.08
CA TYR A 219 2.59 -1.28 2.29
C TYR A 219 3.98 -0.69 2.44
N THR A 220 4.03 0.64 2.54
CA THR A 220 5.29 1.40 2.51
C THR A 220 5.38 2.38 3.67
N PHE A 221 4.27 3.02 4.08
CA PHE A 221 4.26 4.15 5.01
C PHE A 221 4.93 3.84 6.35
N LEU A 222 4.54 2.78 7.04
CA LEU A 222 5.13 2.43 8.34
C LEU A 222 6.59 1.99 8.21
N ASN A 223 6.96 1.29 7.14
CA ASN A 223 8.35 0.92 6.88
C ASN A 223 9.22 2.15 6.67
N ILE A 224 8.72 3.20 6.01
CA ILE A 224 9.41 4.49 5.89
C ILE A 224 9.59 5.13 7.26
N GLN A 225 8.58 5.09 8.13
CA GLN A 225 8.70 5.64 9.48
C GLN A 225 9.77 4.90 10.31
N GLU A 226 9.82 3.59 10.23
CA GLU A 226 10.84 2.79 10.91
C GLU A 226 12.24 3.04 10.32
N HIS A 227 12.36 3.12 9.00
CA HIS A 227 13.62 3.47 8.33
C HIS A 227 14.11 4.89 8.72
N SER A 228 13.20 5.87 8.75
CA SER A 228 13.54 7.22 9.17
C SER A 228 14.05 7.27 10.62
N LYS A 229 13.40 6.55 11.54
CA LYS A 229 13.88 6.41 12.93
C LYS A 229 15.29 5.77 12.98
N TYR A 230 15.51 4.75 12.14
CA TYR A 230 16.82 4.10 12.04
C TYR A 230 17.89 5.09 11.54
N ILE A 231 17.61 5.86 10.49
CA ILE A 231 18.52 6.88 9.95
C ILE A 231 18.85 7.91 11.03
N CYS A 232 17.84 8.48 11.70
CA CYS A 232 18.07 9.46 12.76
C CYS A 232 18.96 8.91 13.90
N LYS A 233 18.75 7.65 14.28
CA LYS A 233 19.56 7.01 15.35
C LYS A 233 21.01 6.78 14.94
N ASN A 234 21.28 6.61 13.66
CA ASN A 234 22.61 6.26 13.13
C ASN A 234 23.22 7.39 12.30
N ILE A 235 22.70 8.61 12.36
CA ILE A 235 23.06 9.69 11.43
C ILE A 235 24.55 9.99 11.38
N GLU A 236 25.25 9.94 12.51
CA GLU A 236 26.68 10.23 12.61
C GLU A 236 27.54 9.17 11.89
N ASN A 237 27.07 7.91 11.85
CA ASN A 237 27.79 6.77 11.28
C ASN A 237 27.02 6.12 10.14
N ILE A 238 26.11 6.86 9.49
CA ILE A 238 25.14 6.28 8.54
C ILE A 238 25.81 5.62 7.33
N SER A 239 26.99 6.10 6.92
CA SER A 239 27.75 5.52 5.80
C SER A 239 28.34 4.13 6.09
N THR A 240 28.53 3.79 7.36
CA THR A 240 29.08 2.52 7.82
C THR A 240 28.10 1.67 8.58
N ALA A 241 26.94 2.21 8.92
CA ALA A 241 25.88 1.49 9.60
C ALA A 241 25.34 0.33 8.74
N LYS A 242 24.90 -0.74 9.41
CA LYS A 242 24.26 -1.86 8.71
C LYS A 242 23.04 -1.33 7.94
N LYS A 243 22.88 -1.75 6.69
CA LYS A 243 21.73 -1.37 5.87
C LYS A 243 20.42 -1.79 6.55
N PHE A 244 19.46 -0.87 6.64
CA PHE A 244 18.10 -1.17 7.07
C PHE A 244 17.36 -1.85 5.91
N GLU A 245 16.76 -3.00 6.16
CA GLU A 245 16.03 -3.79 5.17
C GLU A 245 14.81 -4.43 5.82
N ILE A 246 13.78 -4.68 5.02
CA ILE A 246 12.67 -5.56 5.42
C ILE A 246 13.25 -6.94 5.70
N ASP A 247 12.81 -7.59 6.78
CA ASP A 247 13.29 -8.89 7.20
C ASP A 247 13.28 -9.92 6.04
N LYS A 248 14.37 -10.66 5.90
CA LYS A 248 14.57 -11.63 4.81
C LYS A 248 13.47 -12.69 4.72
N LYS A 249 12.85 -13.05 5.85
CA LYS A 249 11.71 -13.98 5.83
C LYS A 249 10.53 -13.42 5.02
N TYR A 250 10.23 -12.12 5.16
CA TYR A 250 9.15 -11.50 4.41
C TYR A 250 9.53 -11.32 2.94
N GLN A 251 10.79 -10.99 2.66
CA GLN A 251 11.26 -10.94 1.27
C GLN A 251 11.11 -12.31 0.58
N PHE A 252 11.44 -13.38 1.28
CA PHE A 252 11.27 -14.75 0.77
C PHE A 252 9.78 -15.11 0.54
N LEU A 253 8.93 -14.84 1.52
CA LEU A 253 7.50 -15.10 1.42
C LEU A 253 6.82 -14.26 0.33
N ASP A 254 7.25 -13.00 0.17
CA ASP A 254 6.76 -12.13 -0.90
C ASP A 254 7.15 -12.67 -2.28
N ASN A 255 8.37 -13.15 -2.46
CA ASN A 255 8.80 -13.74 -3.73
C ASN A 255 7.93 -14.95 -4.13
N ILE A 256 7.62 -15.83 -3.18
CA ILE A 256 6.72 -16.97 -3.42
C ILE A 256 5.32 -16.47 -3.79
N PHE A 257 4.79 -15.51 -3.01
CA PHE A 257 3.46 -14.96 -3.25
C PHE A 257 3.35 -14.31 -4.63
N LEU A 258 4.34 -13.52 -5.04
CA LEU A 258 4.36 -12.86 -6.34
C LEU A 258 4.45 -13.85 -7.51
N ARG A 259 5.18 -14.98 -7.34
CA ARG A 259 5.17 -16.07 -8.32
C ARG A 259 3.77 -16.68 -8.45
N VAL A 260 3.12 -17.00 -7.33
CA VAL A 260 1.75 -17.52 -7.34
C VAL A 260 0.79 -16.53 -8.01
N LEU A 261 0.91 -15.24 -7.69
CA LEU A 261 0.10 -14.17 -8.27
C LEU A 261 0.29 -14.08 -9.79
N ASN A 262 1.52 -14.13 -10.28
CA ASN A 262 1.82 -14.03 -11.70
C ASN A 262 1.36 -15.28 -12.48
N GLU A 263 1.49 -16.47 -11.89
CA GLU A 263 1.20 -17.74 -12.57
C GLU A 263 -0.26 -18.18 -12.43
N ASN A 264 -0.93 -17.76 -11.35
CA ASN A 264 -2.27 -18.24 -10.99
C ASN A 264 -3.22 -17.08 -10.61
N PRO A 265 -3.34 -16.01 -11.42
CA PRO A 265 -4.14 -14.84 -11.05
C PRO A 265 -5.60 -15.20 -10.74
N LYS A 266 -6.21 -16.12 -11.47
CA LYS A 266 -7.60 -16.58 -11.23
C LYS A 266 -7.84 -17.22 -9.86
N MET A 267 -6.78 -17.71 -9.20
CA MET A 267 -6.90 -18.28 -7.86
C MET A 267 -6.79 -17.23 -6.75
N MET A 268 -6.24 -16.06 -7.05
CA MET A 268 -5.88 -15.07 -6.04
C MET A 268 -7.05 -14.54 -5.22
N PRO A 269 -8.24 -14.24 -5.77
CA PRO A 269 -9.40 -13.85 -4.97
C PRO A 269 -9.70 -14.86 -3.86
N ASN A 270 -9.70 -16.16 -4.20
CA ASN A 270 -9.93 -17.23 -3.23
C ASN A 270 -8.76 -17.40 -2.24
N ILE A 271 -7.51 -17.15 -2.66
CA ILE A 271 -6.32 -17.19 -1.80
C ILE A 271 -6.41 -16.09 -0.75
N PHE A 272 -6.67 -14.85 -1.16
CA PHE A 272 -6.89 -13.74 -0.23
C PHE A 272 -8.05 -14.03 0.74
N PHE A 273 -9.19 -14.45 0.22
CA PHE A 273 -10.36 -14.79 1.05
C PHE A 273 -10.05 -15.87 2.09
N LYS A 274 -9.28 -16.92 1.72
CA LYS A 274 -8.83 -17.97 2.63
C LYS A 274 -7.85 -17.46 3.67
N MET A 275 -6.92 -16.58 3.30
CA MET A 275 -5.97 -15.97 4.23
C MET A 275 -6.70 -15.27 5.37
N PHE A 276 -7.73 -14.50 5.04
CA PHE A 276 -8.54 -13.78 6.03
C PHE A 276 -9.53 -14.65 6.82
N LYS A 277 -9.59 -15.97 6.60
CA LYS A 277 -10.19 -16.93 7.53
C LYS A 277 -9.30 -17.25 8.74
N SER A 278 -8.06 -16.81 8.73
CA SER A 278 -7.20 -16.81 9.91
C SER A 278 -7.63 -15.72 10.89
N SER A 279 -7.10 -15.77 12.13
CA SER A 279 -7.32 -14.67 13.07
C SER A 279 -6.93 -13.32 12.42
N PRO A 280 -7.82 -12.31 12.42
CA PRO A 280 -7.50 -11.01 11.83
C PRO A 280 -6.22 -10.42 12.39
N LYS A 281 -6.00 -10.53 13.72
CA LYS A 281 -4.77 -10.10 14.39
C LYS A 281 -3.51 -10.73 13.76
N THR A 282 -3.56 -12.04 13.48
CA THR A 282 -2.43 -12.77 12.87
C THR A 282 -2.18 -12.29 11.44
N VAL A 283 -3.25 -12.16 10.64
CA VAL A 283 -3.13 -11.69 9.25
C VAL A 283 -2.58 -10.27 9.19
N ILE A 284 -3.11 -9.36 10.01
CA ILE A 284 -2.66 -7.97 10.07
C ILE A 284 -1.17 -7.90 10.44
N LYS A 285 -0.73 -8.64 11.45
CA LYS A 285 0.69 -8.71 11.83
C LYS A 285 1.56 -9.24 10.69
N PHE A 286 1.09 -10.28 9.99
CA PHE A 286 1.77 -10.85 8.83
C PHE A 286 1.92 -9.83 7.69
N LEU A 287 0.83 -9.18 7.31
CA LEU A 287 0.82 -8.15 6.25
C LEU A 287 1.67 -6.92 6.61
N SER A 288 1.88 -6.66 7.90
CA SER A 288 2.58 -5.48 8.43
C SER A 288 4.00 -5.77 8.95
N ASN A 289 4.62 -6.90 8.60
CA ASN A 289 5.99 -7.29 9.01
C ASN A 289 6.17 -7.47 10.53
N LYS A 290 5.14 -7.90 11.24
CA LYS A 290 5.15 -8.03 12.72
C LYS A 290 4.78 -9.43 13.21
N SER A 291 4.59 -10.41 12.31
CA SER A 291 4.25 -11.79 12.68
C SER A 291 5.49 -12.57 13.17
N ASN A 292 5.24 -13.52 14.05
CA ASN A 292 6.23 -14.51 14.45
C ASN A 292 6.11 -15.79 13.60
N PHE A 293 7.03 -16.74 13.81
CA PHE A 293 7.08 -17.98 13.04
C PHE A 293 5.78 -18.80 13.12
N PHE A 294 5.16 -18.92 14.30
CA PHE A 294 3.91 -19.70 14.46
C PHE A 294 2.73 -19.03 13.79
N GLU A 295 2.69 -17.70 13.82
CA GLU A 295 1.68 -16.90 13.11
C GLU A 295 1.83 -17.07 11.60
N ASP A 296 3.06 -17.03 11.07
CA ASP A 296 3.35 -17.28 9.65
C ASP A 296 2.92 -18.69 9.24
N LEU A 297 3.29 -19.69 10.03
CA LEU A 297 2.92 -21.09 9.78
C LEU A 297 1.41 -21.29 9.76
N SER A 298 0.69 -20.64 10.67
CA SER A 298 -0.78 -20.72 10.73
C SER A 298 -1.47 -20.19 9.47
N ILE A 299 -0.89 -19.18 8.82
CA ILE A 299 -1.36 -18.66 7.53
C ILE A 299 -1.00 -19.62 6.40
N ILE A 300 0.27 -20.04 6.33
CA ILE A 300 0.80 -20.91 5.28
C ILE A 300 -0.01 -22.23 5.20
N LEU A 301 -0.36 -22.80 6.33
CA LEU A 301 -1.13 -24.06 6.39
C LEU A 301 -2.55 -23.93 5.83
N LYS A 302 -3.11 -22.73 5.74
CA LYS A 302 -4.43 -22.46 5.15
C LYS A 302 -4.38 -22.20 3.64
N MET A 303 -3.18 -21.94 3.12
CA MET A 303 -3.00 -21.67 1.69
C MET A 303 -3.11 -22.97 0.85
N PRO A 304 -3.45 -22.87 -0.45
CA PRO A 304 -3.48 -24.03 -1.34
C PRO A 304 -2.06 -24.59 -1.51
N LYS A 305 -1.77 -25.68 -0.77
CA LYS A 305 -0.41 -26.25 -0.61
C LYS A 305 0.30 -26.47 -1.93
N MET A 306 -0.36 -27.16 -2.88
CA MET A 306 0.29 -27.52 -4.16
C MET A 306 0.68 -26.30 -5.00
N THR A 307 -0.13 -25.23 -4.99
CA THR A 307 0.15 -23.99 -5.71
C THR A 307 1.40 -23.31 -5.15
N PHE A 308 1.49 -23.17 -3.81
CA PHE A 308 2.62 -22.53 -3.15
C PHE A 308 3.89 -23.41 -3.16
N ILE A 309 3.76 -24.74 -3.06
CA ILE A 309 4.90 -25.67 -3.18
C ILE A 309 5.51 -25.58 -4.58
N LYS A 310 4.69 -25.58 -5.64
CA LYS A 310 5.20 -25.42 -7.01
C LYS A 310 5.99 -24.11 -7.14
N ALA A 311 5.48 -23.01 -6.60
CA ALA A 311 6.16 -21.70 -6.65
C ALA A 311 7.50 -21.63 -5.88
N LEU A 312 7.84 -22.64 -5.06
CA LEU A 312 9.15 -22.76 -4.41
C LEU A 312 10.24 -23.25 -5.36
N PHE A 313 9.87 -24.04 -6.40
CA PHE A 313 10.82 -24.74 -7.28
C PHE A 313 11.01 -24.05 -8.64
N TYR A 314 10.36 -22.94 -8.88
CA TYR A 314 10.53 -22.04 -10.01
C TYR A 314 11.17 -20.71 -9.54
#